data_cbbdea67e9f41d8db5f3d1b8a73c1731
#
_entry.id   cbbdea67e9f41d8db5f3d1b8a73c1731
#
_cell.length_a   1.000
_cell.length_b   1.000
_cell.length_c   1.000
_cell.angle_alpha   90.00
_cell.angle_beta   90.00
_cell.angle_gamma   90.00
#
_symmetry.space_group_name_H-M   'P 1'
#
loop_
_entity.id
_entity.type
_entity.pdbx_description
1 polymer ?
#
loop_
_entity_poly.entity_id
_entity_poly.type
_entity_poly.pdbx_seq_one_letter_code
_entity_poly.pdbx_strand_id
1 'polypeptide(L)'
;MTVSSDQPRFASASQHGVAIVIPARYGSTRLPGKPLADIAGKPMVQHVYERAMQVSGVQAVLVATDDERVAAAVRAFGGRCVLTSADHPSGTDRLAEVMAQVPASIYVNLQGDEPLVRPEDIQKLVDGMLADPEVAVGTLCHAIDGHEAQNPNTVKVVLADNGDALYFSRSPIPYPRDAQEATYLKHVGVYAYRREVLARYAALPQPMTERAEKLEQLRLLAAGLRIRAYQVAPTGPGVDTPECLERVRALMEGREVAVQAAPSLADIRLVITDVDGVLTDGGLFYDATGECLKRFHVRDGLGMKLLEQSGVRVAVLSGRDSAVLGKRVADLGLGLCLLGVKDKAAACRTLMEQAGVTALQTACVGDDSIDLPAFASCGLSFAVADAPEY
;
A
#
# COMPACT_ATOMS: atom_id res chain seq x y z
N MET A 1 21.74 -27.17 37.90
CA MET A 1 21.94 -25.82 37.31
C MET A 1 20.57 -25.29 36.93
N THR A 2 20.01 -24.49 37.81
CA THR A 2 18.68 -23.88 37.66
C THR A 2 18.79 -22.68 36.75
N VAL A 3 18.15 -22.75 35.56
CA VAL A 3 18.04 -21.62 34.63
C VAL A 3 17.08 -20.60 35.28
N SER A 4 17.62 -19.46 35.65
CA SER A 4 16.87 -18.32 36.17
C SER A 4 16.04 -17.73 35.05
N SER A 5 14.71 -17.82 35.16
CA SER A 5 13.74 -17.17 34.28
C SER A 5 13.63 -15.70 34.72
N ASP A 6 14.52 -14.88 34.21
CA ASP A 6 14.45 -13.42 34.41
C ASP A 6 13.54 -12.82 33.34
N GLN A 7 12.25 -13.11 33.43
CA GLN A 7 11.23 -12.34 32.70
C GLN A 7 10.92 -11.09 33.54
N PRO A 8 10.95 -9.89 32.94
CA PRO A 8 10.57 -8.67 33.67
C PRO A 8 9.12 -8.78 34.12
N ARG A 9 8.90 -8.89 35.44
CA ARG A 9 7.57 -8.85 36.03
C ARG A 9 6.98 -7.46 35.74
N PHE A 10 5.91 -7.43 34.93
CA PHE A 10 5.12 -6.22 34.76
C PHE A 10 4.55 -5.82 36.16
N ALA A 11 4.85 -4.62 36.61
CA ALA A 11 4.23 -4.07 37.80
C ALA A 11 2.70 -4.14 37.64
N SER A 12 1.96 -4.39 38.72
CA SER A 12 0.50 -4.47 38.73
C SER A 12 -0.07 -3.16 38.15
N ALA A 13 -0.32 -3.14 36.84
CA ALA A 13 -0.83 -1.99 36.13
C ALA A 13 -2.30 -1.81 36.50
N SER A 14 -2.72 -0.58 36.77
CA SER A 14 -4.12 -0.21 36.94
C SER A 14 -4.91 -0.68 35.71
N GLN A 15 -6.12 -1.22 35.90
CA GLN A 15 -7.02 -1.69 34.82
C GLN A 15 -7.45 -0.55 33.86
N HIS A 16 -6.88 0.64 33.98
CA HIS A 16 -7.28 1.88 33.28
C HIS A 16 -6.18 2.53 32.44
N GLY A 17 -5.10 1.80 32.12
CA GLY A 17 -3.99 2.37 31.35
C GLY A 17 -4.11 2.19 29.84
N VAL A 18 -3.23 2.89 29.11
CA VAL A 18 -3.06 2.77 27.65
C VAL A 18 -1.78 1.99 27.36
N ALA A 19 -1.85 1.00 26.48
CA ALA A 19 -0.68 0.30 25.96
C ALA A 19 -0.53 0.57 24.45
N ILE A 20 0.66 0.98 24.01
CA ILE A 20 1.00 1.05 22.57
C ILE A 20 1.72 -0.23 22.20
N VAL A 21 1.18 -0.94 21.21
CA VAL A 21 1.73 -2.18 20.67
C VAL A 21 2.14 -1.94 19.24
N ILE A 22 3.37 -2.31 18.92
CA ILE A 22 3.97 -2.17 17.59
C ILE A 22 4.13 -3.57 16.99
N PRO A 23 3.20 -4.05 16.15
CA PRO A 23 3.37 -5.33 15.45
C PRO A 23 4.54 -5.23 14.47
N ALA A 24 5.46 -6.18 14.52
CA ALA A 24 6.65 -6.21 13.67
C ALA A 24 6.97 -7.64 13.23
N ARG A 25 6.51 -8.04 12.02
CA ARG A 25 6.82 -9.34 11.42
C ARG A 25 8.12 -9.27 10.64
N TYR A 26 8.97 -10.28 10.80
CA TYR A 26 10.17 -10.40 9.95
C TYR A 26 9.82 -10.79 8.52
N GLY A 27 8.84 -11.69 8.36
CA GLY A 27 8.36 -12.18 7.07
C GLY A 27 7.53 -11.13 6.33
N SER A 28 8.17 -10.44 5.39
CA SER A 28 7.52 -9.55 4.43
C SER A 28 7.91 -9.98 3.02
N THR A 29 6.95 -10.17 2.13
CA THR A 29 7.21 -10.60 0.76
C THR A 29 7.84 -9.52 -0.09
N ARG A 30 7.43 -8.26 0.10
CA ARG A 30 7.92 -7.09 -0.66
C ARG A 30 9.25 -6.52 -0.13
N LEU A 31 9.49 -6.64 1.16
CA LEU A 31 10.72 -6.15 1.82
C LEU A 31 11.11 -7.11 2.96
N PRO A 32 11.87 -8.20 2.68
CA PRO A 32 12.29 -9.16 3.69
C PRO A 32 13.09 -8.50 4.82
N GLY A 33 12.79 -8.84 6.08
CA GLY A 33 13.43 -8.22 7.23
C GLY A 33 13.06 -6.76 7.48
N LYS A 34 11.97 -6.30 6.91
CA LYS A 34 11.45 -4.93 6.96
C LYS A 34 11.62 -4.22 8.32
N PRO A 35 11.25 -4.80 9.50
CA PRO A 35 11.41 -4.12 10.79
C PRO A 35 12.88 -3.79 11.15
N LEU A 36 13.82 -4.55 10.59
CA LEU A 36 15.26 -4.39 10.85
C LEU A 36 15.96 -3.58 9.75
N ALA A 37 15.25 -3.09 8.74
CA ALA A 37 15.81 -2.24 7.71
C ALA A 37 16.46 -1.00 8.36
N ASP A 38 17.71 -0.74 8.01
CA ASP A 38 18.44 0.41 8.54
C ASP A 38 17.87 1.72 7.97
N ILE A 39 17.61 2.68 8.84
CA ILE A 39 17.27 4.06 8.51
C ILE A 39 18.13 4.95 9.42
N ALA A 40 19.03 5.70 8.82
CA ALA A 40 19.94 6.61 9.54
C ALA A 40 20.65 5.95 10.75
N GLY A 41 21.14 4.72 10.56
CA GLY A 41 21.92 3.97 11.56
C GLY A 41 21.08 3.29 12.65
N LYS A 42 19.75 3.23 12.51
CA LYS A 42 18.84 2.54 13.44
C LYS A 42 17.89 1.61 12.68
N PRO A 43 17.50 0.45 13.26
CA PRO A 43 16.42 -0.36 12.69
C PRO A 43 15.11 0.44 12.60
N MET A 44 14.34 0.22 11.54
CA MET A 44 13.08 0.93 11.32
C MET A 44 12.12 0.85 12.53
N VAL A 45 11.99 -0.32 13.16
CA VAL A 45 11.15 -0.52 14.35
C VAL A 45 11.59 0.34 15.54
N GLN A 46 12.88 0.68 15.64
CA GLN A 46 13.41 1.56 16.70
C GLN A 46 12.88 2.99 16.54
N HIS A 47 12.82 3.50 15.32
CA HIS A 47 12.25 4.83 15.06
C HIS A 47 10.78 4.92 15.52
N VAL A 48 9.98 3.90 15.17
CA VAL A 48 8.58 3.83 15.60
C VAL A 48 8.47 3.74 17.13
N TYR A 49 9.29 2.90 17.76
CA TYR A 49 9.32 2.71 19.20
C TYR A 49 9.71 4.00 19.93
N GLU A 50 10.77 4.69 19.53
CA GLU A 50 11.24 5.94 20.13
C GLU A 50 10.18 7.06 20.03
N ARG A 51 9.41 7.11 18.94
CA ARG A 51 8.29 8.05 18.77
C ARG A 51 7.11 7.70 19.67
N ALA A 52 6.76 6.43 19.76
CA ALA A 52 5.72 5.96 20.67
C ALA A 52 6.05 6.24 22.14
N MET A 53 7.33 6.18 22.54
CA MET A 53 7.79 6.51 23.89
C MET A 53 7.64 7.99 24.28
N GLN A 54 7.41 8.88 23.32
CA GLN A 54 7.17 10.31 23.57
C GLN A 54 5.71 10.62 23.90
N VAL A 55 4.80 9.65 23.74
CA VAL A 55 3.38 9.82 24.02
C VAL A 55 3.15 9.76 25.54
N SER A 56 2.51 10.79 26.09
CA SER A 56 2.22 10.90 27.50
C SER A 56 1.02 10.05 27.93
N GLY A 57 0.97 9.65 29.21
CA GLY A 57 -0.16 8.90 29.76
C GLY A 57 -0.22 7.43 29.34
N VAL A 58 0.83 6.92 28.68
CA VAL A 58 0.96 5.53 28.23
C VAL A 58 1.71 4.72 29.29
N GLN A 59 1.12 3.62 29.75
CA GLN A 59 1.74 2.75 30.76
C GLN A 59 2.75 1.76 30.16
N ALA A 60 2.61 1.42 28.89
CA ALA A 60 3.48 0.49 28.22
C ALA A 60 3.61 0.80 26.72
N VAL A 61 4.84 0.79 26.20
CA VAL A 61 5.16 0.70 24.77
C VAL A 61 5.93 -0.59 24.57
N LEU A 62 5.52 -1.40 23.59
CA LEU A 62 6.16 -2.68 23.32
C LEU A 62 6.05 -3.07 21.84
N VAL A 63 7.03 -3.83 21.39
CA VAL A 63 7.02 -4.47 20.06
C VAL A 63 6.49 -5.89 20.20
N ALA A 64 5.55 -6.28 19.35
CA ALA A 64 5.02 -7.64 19.27
C ALA A 64 5.54 -8.30 17.98
N THR A 65 6.32 -9.36 18.11
CA THR A 65 6.94 -10.05 16.99
C THR A 65 6.88 -11.56 17.13
N ASP A 66 6.97 -12.27 16.02
CA ASP A 66 7.11 -13.71 15.92
C ASP A 66 8.54 -14.18 15.66
N ASP A 67 9.49 -13.23 15.59
CA ASP A 67 10.87 -13.52 15.17
C ASP A 67 11.88 -13.06 16.20
N GLU A 68 12.76 -13.98 16.63
CA GLU A 68 13.77 -13.71 17.64
C GLU A 68 14.82 -12.68 17.20
N ARG A 69 15.05 -12.53 15.88
CA ARG A 69 15.98 -11.50 15.35
C ARG A 69 15.42 -10.11 15.61
N VAL A 70 14.12 -9.92 15.42
CA VAL A 70 13.44 -8.66 15.73
C VAL A 70 13.44 -8.42 17.24
N ALA A 71 13.13 -9.46 18.04
CA ALA A 71 13.14 -9.36 19.50
C ALA A 71 14.53 -9.02 20.05
N ALA A 72 15.58 -9.63 19.53
CA ALA A 72 16.97 -9.33 19.91
C ALA A 72 17.35 -7.88 19.58
N ALA A 73 16.98 -7.39 18.40
CA ALA A 73 17.23 -6.00 18.02
C ALA A 73 16.48 -5.01 18.92
N VAL A 74 15.22 -5.31 19.28
CA VAL A 74 14.43 -4.48 20.19
C VAL A 74 15.08 -4.44 21.59
N ARG A 75 15.53 -5.57 22.11
CA ARG A 75 16.27 -5.62 23.41
C ARG A 75 17.58 -4.85 23.35
N ALA A 76 18.28 -4.89 22.22
CA ALA A 76 19.59 -4.23 22.04
C ALA A 76 19.49 -2.71 22.19
N PHE A 77 18.39 -2.07 21.75
CA PHE A 77 18.17 -0.65 21.97
C PHE A 77 17.37 -0.33 23.27
N GLY A 78 17.18 -1.33 24.16
CA GLY A 78 16.48 -1.16 25.44
C GLY A 78 14.96 -1.17 25.34
N GLY A 79 14.40 -1.54 24.21
CA GLY A 79 12.96 -1.64 24.00
C GLY A 79 12.34 -2.88 24.64
N ARG A 80 11.04 -2.80 24.93
CA ARG A 80 10.24 -3.93 25.44
C ARG A 80 9.70 -4.74 24.27
N CYS A 81 9.78 -6.06 24.36
CA CYS A 81 9.33 -6.97 23.31
C CYS A 81 8.51 -8.12 23.90
N VAL A 82 7.46 -8.51 23.20
CA VAL A 82 6.65 -9.70 23.47
C VAL A 82 6.71 -10.60 22.24
N LEU A 83 7.09 -11.87 22.47
CA LEU A 83 7.00 -12.90 21.43
C LEU A 83 5.55 -13.37 21.32
N THR A 84 5.07 -13.47 20.10
CA THR A 84 3.70 -13.85 19.74
C THR A 84 3.71 -14.94 18.67
N SER A 85 2.60 -15.66 18.48
CA SER A 85 2.50 -16.67 17.43
C SER A 85 2.78 -16.10 16.03
N ALA A 86 3.41 -16.92 15.19
CA ALA A 86 3.59 -16.64 13.76
C ALA A 86 2.26 -16.82 12.97
N ASP A 87 1.28 -17.55 13.53
CA ASP A 87 0.05 -17.93 12.84
C ASP A 87 -1.02 -16.83 12.80
N HIS A 88 -0.76 -15.67 13.43
CA HIS A 88 -1.71 -14.56 13.39
C HIS A 88 -1.90 -14.02 11.98
N PRO A 89 -3.15 -13.99 11.46
CA PRO A 89 -3.44 -13.48 10.12
C PRO A 89 -3.21 -11.96 10.01
N SER A 90 -3.40 -11.21 11.12
CA SER A 90 -3.30 -9.75 11.11
C SER A 90 -2.54 -9.19 12.33
N GLY A 91 -2.20 -7.89 12.25
CA GLY A 91 -1.66 -7.14 13.39
C GLY A 91 -2.66 -7.03 14.55
N THR A 92 -3.96 -6.95 14.25
CA THR A 92 -5.02 -6.86 15.26
C THR A 92 -5.17 -8.17 16.04
N ASP A 93 -5.05 -9.33 15.39
CA ASP A 93 -5.06 -10.63 16.09
C ASP A 93 -3.84 -10.77 17.00
N ARG A 94 -2.68 -10.25 16.60
CA ARG A 94 -1.46 -10.21 17.42
C ARG A 94 -1.63 -9.35 18.66
N LEU A 95 -2.35 -8.22 18.55
CA LEU A 95 -2.70 -7.40 19.72
C LEU A 95 -3.56 -8.16 20.72
N ALA A 96 -4.48 -8.99 20.27
CA ALA A 96 -5.33 -9.80 21.16
C ALA A 96 -4.51 -10.79 22.00
N GLU A 97 -3.43 -11.37 21.45
CA GLU A 97 -2.49 -12.18 22.22
C GLU A 97 -1.71 -11.35 23.24
N VAL A 98 -1.22 -10.18 22.85
CA VAL A 98 -0.51 -9.25 23.75
C VAL A 98 -1.39 -8.82 24.92
N MET A 99 -2.69 -8.63 24.69
CA MET A 99 -3.66 -8.25 25.73
C MET A 99 -3.72 -9.24 26.91
N ALA A 100 -3.41 -10.50 26.69
CA ALA A 100 -3.35 -11.51 27.74
C ALA A 100 -2.13 -11.31 28.66
N GLN A 101 -1.05 -10.72 28.14
CA GLN A 101 0.22 -10.55 28.86
C GLN A 101 0.39 -9.14 29.42
N VAL A 102 -0.23 -8.14 28.81
CA VAL A 102 -0.09 -6.72 29.18
C VAL A 102 -1.48 -6.12 29.40
N PRO A 103 -1.97 -6.10 30.65
CA PRO A 103 -3.28 -5.54 30.98
C PRO A 103 -3.34 -4.03 30.71
N ALA A 104 -4.31 -3.59 29.93
CA ALA A 104 -4.63 -2.18 29.70
C ALA A 104 -6.14 -2.05 29.37
N SER A 105 -6.70 -0.85 29.46
CA SER A 105 -8.07 -0.56 29.03
C SER A 105 -8.15 -0.18 27.55
N ILE A 106 -7.07 0.40 27.01
CA ILE A 106 -6.95 0.84 25.62
C ILE A 106 -5.64 0.29 25.04
N TYR A 107 -5.72 -0.29 23.85
CA TYR A 107 -4.58 -0.78 23.10
C TYR A 107 -4.46 -0.01 21.79
N VAL A 108 -3.33 0.68 21.63
CA VAL A 108 -3.00 1.37 20.37
C VAL A 108 -2.21 0.41 19.48
N ASN A 109 -2.71 0.14 18.30
CA ASN A 109 -2.02 -0.60 17.23
C ASN A 109 -1.27 0.41 16.36
N LEU A 110 0.03 0.52 16.57
CA LEU A 110 0.92 1.39 15.82
C LEU A 110 1.77 0.55 14.88
N GLN A 111 1.59 0.73 13.57
CA GLN A 111 2.27 -0.09 12.57
C GLN A 111 3.79 0.09 12.63
N GLY A 112 4.53 -1.04 12.64
CA GLY A 112 6.01 -1.03 12.73
C GLY A 112 6.72 -0.51 11.48
N ASP A 113 5.97 -0.18 10.44
CA ASP A 113 6.43 0.37 9.16
C ASP A 113 6.11 1.85 8.95
N GLU A 114 5.74 2.55 10.01
CA GLU A 114 5.45 3.99 10.03
C GLU A 114 6.56 4.79 10.76
N PRO A 115 7.82 4.78 10.29
CA PRO A 115 8.93 5.41 11.01
C PRO A 115 8.84 6.93 11.09
N LEU A 116 7.97 7.56 10.31
CA LEU A 116 7.71 8.99 10.30
C LEU A 116 6.45 9.40 11.07
N VAL A 117 5.79 8.45 11.78
CA VAL A 117 4.64 8.79 12.61
C VAL A 117 5.00 9.87 13.63
N ARG A 118 4.11 10.83 13.83
CA ARG A 118 4.36 11.93 14.78
C ARG A 118 3.78 11.58 16.15
N PRO A 119 4.54 11.78 17.25
CA PRO A 119 4.05 11.53 18.60
C PRO A 119 2.76 12.28 18.92
N GLU A 120 2.62 13.52 18.44
CA GLU A 120 1.43 14.34 18.65
C GLU A 120 0.17 13.77 17.99
N ASP A 121 0.29 13.04 16.88
CA ASP A 121 -0.85 12.37 16.24
C ASP A 121 -1.33 11.18 17.09
N ILE A 122 -0.38 10.40 17.62
CA ILE A 122 -0.70 9.30 18.53
C ILE A 122 -1.29 9.86 19.84
N GLN A 123 -0.74 10.97 20.35
CA GLN A 123 -1.25 11.63 21.55
C GLN A 123 -2.71 12.05 21.36
N LYS A 124 -3.03 12.68 20.20
CA LYS A 124 -4.41 13.08 19.87
C LYS A 124 -5.37 11.90 19.87
N LEU A 125 -4.95 10.75 19.33
CA LEU A 125 -5.73 9.52 19.33
C LEU A 125 -5.97 9.03 20.77
N VAL A 126 -4.91 8.98 21.59
CA VAL A 126 -4.98 8.54 23.00
C VAL A 126 -5.89 9.45 23.83
N ASP A 127 -5.69 10.77 23.72
CA ASP A 127 -6.49 11.78 24.44
C ASP A 127 -7.97 11.70 24.05
N GLY A 128 -8.25 11.55 22.76
CA GLY A 128 -9.61 11.39 22.27
C GLY A 128 -10.31 10.13 22.77
N MET A 129 -9.59 9.01 22.84
CA MET A 129 -10.10 7.77 23.41
C MET A 129 -10.33 7.82 24.94
N LEU A 130 -9.50 8.58 25.64
CA LEU A 130 -9.64 8.80 27.08
C LEU A 130 -10.79 9.75 27.40
N ALA A 131 -11.01 10.77 26.57
CA ALA A 131 -12.05 11.78 26.77
C ALA A 131 -13.47 11.27 26.55
N ASP A 132 -13.67 10.30 25.63
CA ASP A 132 -15.00 9.77 25.30
C ASP A 132 -15.06 8.25 25.52
N PRO A 133 -15.58 7.77 26.68
CA PRO A 133 -15.71 6.34 26.98
C PRO A 133 -16.61 5.56 26.00
N GLU A 134 -17.51 6.22 25.30
CA GLU A 134 -18.43 5.59 24.35
C GLU A 134 -17.79 5.26 23.00
N VAL A 135 -16.62 5.81 22.72
CA VAL A 135 -15.88 5.47 21.50
C VAL A 135 -15.24 4.09 21.65
N ALA A 136 -15.71 3.15 20.87
CA ALA A 136 -15.24 1.77 20.88
C ALA A 136 -13.86 1.60 20.24
N VAL A 137 -13.64 2.32 19.13
CA VAL A 137 -12.41 2.29 18.33
C VAL A 137 -12.08 3.71 17.89
N GLY A 138 -10.82 4.09 18.02
CA GLY A 138 -10.26 5.33 17.46
C GLY A 138 -9.34 5.05 16.29
N THR A 139 -9.26 5.98 15.34
CA THR A 139 -8.30 5.98 14.24
C THR A 139 -7.94 7.41 13.84
N LEU A 140 -7.06 7.57 12.86
CA LEU A 140 -6.61 8.86 12.38
C LEU A 140 -6.99 9.07 10.91
N CYS A 141 -7.12 10.32 10.51
CA CYS A 141 -7.29 10.70 9.10
C CYS A 141 -6.72 12.11 8.84
N HIS A 142 -6.46 12.42 7.58
CA HIS A 142 -6.09 13.78 7.16
C HIS A 142 -6.65 14.10 5.78
N ALA A 143 -6.76 15.40 5.47
CA ALA A 143 -7.22 15.87 4.16
C ALA A 143 -6.19 15.51 3.06
N ILE A 144 -6.72 15.16 1.89
CA ILE A 144 -5.97 14.92 0.67
C ILE A 144 -6.66 15.61 -0.51
N ASP A 145 -5.93 15.81 -1.59
CA ASP A 145 -6.50 16.35 -2.82
C ASP A 145 -7.24 15.30 -3.66
N GLY A 146 -7.94 15.76 -4.70
CA GLY A 146 -8.70 14.88 -5.59
C GLY A 146 -7.82 13.94 -6.41
N HIS A 147 -6.56 14.28 -6.67
CA HIS A 147 -5.63 13.41 -7.39
C HIS A 147 -5.19 12.24 -6.52
N GLU A 148 -4.77 12.49 -5.27
CA GLU A 148 -4.41 11.42 -4.34
C GLU A 148 -5.63 10.52 -4.03
N ALA A 149 -6.84 11.08 -4.02
CA ALA A 149 -8.06 10.31 -3.78
C ALA A 149 -8.35 9.26 -4.86
N GLN A 150 -7.87 9.43 -6.10
CA GLN A 150 -8.01 8.43 -7.16
C GLN A 150 -7.14 7.18 -6.95
N ASN A 151 -6.11 7.27 -6.12
CA ASN A 151 -5.24 6.13 -5.85
C ASN A 151 -5.97 5.08 -4.98
N PRO A 152 -6.19 3.85 -5.44
CA PRO A 152 -6.87 2.80 -4.68
C PRO A 152 -6.06 2.30 -3.48
N ASN A 153 -4.75 2.55 -3.44
CA ASN A 153 -3.91 2.24 -2.28
C ASN A 153 -4.06 3.26 -1.16
N THR A 154 -4.55 4.45 -1.46
CA THR A 154 -4.95 5.46 -0.47
C THR A 154 -6.39 5.16 -0.04
N VAL A 155 -6.58 4.65 1.18
CA VAL A 155 -7.92 4.39 1.72
C VAL A 155 -8.58 5.71 2.12
N LYS A 156 -9.79 5.95 1.62
CA LYS A 156 -10.61 7.12 1.97
C LYS A 156 -11.56 6.79 3.10
N VAL A 157 -11.90 7.78 3.90
CA VAL A 157 -12.92 7.69 4.95
C VAL A 157 -13.91 8.84 4.85
N VAL A 158 -15.18 8.54 5.00
CA VAL A 158 -16.24 9.54 5.13
C VAL A 158 -16.68 9.60 6.59
N LEU A 159 -16.80 10.81 7.12
CA LEU A 159 -17.14 11.04 8.52
C LEU A 159 -18.53 11.66 8.65
N ALA A 160 -19.22 11.32 9.73
CA ALA A 160 -20.33 12.10 10.24
C ALA A 160 -19.82 13.38 10.92
N ASP A 161 -20.72 14.33 11.19
CA ASP A 161 -20.37 15.63 11.80
C ASP A 161 -19.70 15.49 13.18
N ASN A 162 -19.99 14.42 13.91
CA ASN A 162 -19.36 14.11 15.19
C ASN A 162 -17.97 13.45 15.06
N GLY A 163 -17.48 13.20 13.84
CA GLY A 163 -16.20 12.54 13.55
C GLY A 163 -16.26 11.01 13.54
N ASP A 164 -17.42 10.39 13.68
CA ASP A 164 -17.56 8.94 13.54
C ASP A 164 -17.47 8.54 12.05
N ALA A 165 -16.71 7.50 11.76
CA ALA A 165 -16.57 6.99 10.40
C ALA A 165 -17.90 6.36 9.93
N LEU A 166 -18.38 6.82 8.78
CA LEU A 166 -19.54 6.27 8.10
C LEU A 166 -19.13 5.10 7.20
N TYR A 167 -18.01 5.24 6.48
CA TYR A 167 -17.48 4.18 5.62
C TYR A 167 -16.01 4.42 5.28
N PHE A 168 -15.30 3.32 4.96
CA PHE A 168 -13.94 3.33 4.41
C PHE A 168 -13.95 2.67 3.05
N SER A 169 -13.26 3.24 2.06
CA SER A 169 -13.19 2.68 0.71
C SER A 169 -11.87 2.97 0.01
N ARG A 170 -11.51 2.06 -0.89
CA ARG A 170 -10.45 2.31 -1.88
C ARG A 170 -10.92 3.21 -3.02
N SER A 171 -12.23 3.26 -3.28
CA SER A 171 -12.83 4.19 -4.23
C SER A 171 -12.75 5.63 -3.72
N PRO A 172 -12.71 6.64 -4.60
CA PRO A 172 -12.84 8.03 -4.19
C PRO A 172 -14.25 8.30 -3.65
N ILE A 173 -14.34 8.46 -2.34
CA ILE A 173 -15.56 8.83 -1.61
C ILE A 173 -15.32 10.06 -0.74
N PRO A 174 -16.33 10.97 -0.58
CA PRO A 174 -17.65 10.97 -1.23
C PRO A 174 -17.56 11.27 -2.74
N TYR A 175 -18.57 10.88 -3.51
CA TYR A 175 -18.65 11.24 -4.93
C TYR A 175 -19.06 12.72 -5.06
N PRO A 176 -18.20 13.58 -5.65
CA PRO A 176 -18.55 14.98 -5.86
C PRO A 176 -19.50 15.08 -7.06
N ARG A 177 -20.72 15.48 -6.82
CA ARG A 177 -21.65 15.76 -7.92
C ARG A 177 -21.28 17.07 -8.63
N ASP A 178 -20.82 18.05 -7.84
CA ASP A 178 -20.27 19.32 -8.31
C ASP A 178 -18.78 19.38 -7.92
N ALA A 179 -17.91 19.65 -8.90
CA ALA A 179 -16.45 19.47 -8.78
C ALA A 179 -15.75 20.32 -7.68
N GLN A 180 -16.45 21.24 -7.04
CA GLN A 180 -15.87 22.19 -6.06
C GLN A 180 -16.14 21.81 -4.58
N GLU A 181 -16.91 20.77 -4.27
CA GLU A 181 -17.42 20.54 -2.90
C GLU A 181 -16.86 19.33 -2.15
N ALA A 182 -16.00 18.50 -2.76
CA ALA A 182 -15.52 17.30 -2.06
C ALA A 182 -14.17 17.53 -1.36
N THR A 183 -14.18 17.48 -0.04
CA THR A 183 -12.98 17.25 0.76
C THR A 183 -12.80 15.76 0.96
N TYR A 184 -11.70 15.21 0.45
CA TYR A 184 -11.34 13.82 0.68
C TYR A 184 -10.50 13.68 1.94
N LEU A 185 -10.78 12.64 2.72
CA LEU A 185 -10.00 12.31 3.90
C LEU A 185 -9.33 10.95 3.69
N LYS A 186 -8.01 10.92 3.80
CA LYS A 186 -7.22 9.70 3.83
C LYS A 186 -7.22 9.12 5.23
N HIS A 187 -7.56 7.86 5.33
CA HIS A 187 -7.40 7.09 6.55
C HIS A 187 -5.91 6.79 6.82
N VAL A 188 -5.50 6.91 8.08
CA VAL A 188 -4.17 6.55 8.57
C VAL A 188 -4.28 5.28 9.41
N GLY A 189 -3.52 4.25 9.09
CA GLY A 189 -3.61 2.90 9.63
C GLY A 189 -3.20 2.73 11.11
N VAL A 190 -3.37 3.76 11.93
CA VAL A 190 -3.17 3.71 13.38
C VAL A 190 -4.51 3.58 14.07
N TYR A 191 -4.64 2.60 14.98
CA TYR A 191 -5.90 2.33 15.67
C TYR A 191 -5.72 2.29 17.19
N ALA A 192 -6.74 2.72 17.91
CA ALA A 192 -6.86 2.50 19.34
C ALA A 192 -8.15 1.71 19.61
N TYR A 193 -8.03 0.59 20.30
CA TYR A 193 -9.14 -0.31 20.62
C TYR A 193 -9.38 -0.32 22.13
N ARG A 194 -10.65 -0.28 22.54
CA ARG A 194 -10.98 -0.68 23.91
C ARG A 194 -10.77 -2.17 24.08
N ARG A 195 -10.37 -2.57 25.29
CA ARG A 195 -10.12 -3.98 25.63
C ARG A 195 -11.26 -4.90 25.23
N GLU A 196 -12.50 -4.48 25.49
CA GLU A 196 -13.70 -5.28 25.24
C GLU A 196 -13.93 -5.52 23.72
N VAL A 197 -13.56 -4.52 22.90
CA VAL A 197 -13.64 -4.63 21.43
C VAL A 197 -12.59 -5.60 20.94
N LEU A 198 -11.34 -5.42 21.38
CA LEU A 198 -10.23 -6.26 20.97
C LEU A 198 -10.43 -7.73 21.36
N ALA A 199 -11.00 -7.98 22.56
CA ALA A 199 -11.33 -9.33 23.04
C ALA A 199 -12.34 -10.06 22.16
N ARG A 200 -13.20 -9.34 21.45
CA ARG A 200 -14.23 -9.92 20.56
C ARG A 200 -13.85 -9.89 19.08
N TYR A 201 -12.78 -9.19 18.73
CA TYR A 201 -12.43 -8.91 17.35
C TYR A 201 -12.30 -10.18 16.49
N ALA A 202 -11.55 -11.18 16.96
CA ALA A 202 -11.33 -12.44 16.25
C ALA A 202 -12.61 -13.26 16.04
N ALA A 203 -13.64 -13.07 16.89
CA ALA A 203 -14.92 -13.76 16.79
C ALA A 203 -15.93 -13.02 15.88
N LEU A 204 -15.62 -11.80 15.42
CA LEU A 204 -16.51 -11.08 14.52
C LEU A 204 -16.49 -11.72 13.12
N PRO A 205 -17.68 -11.93 12.51
CA PRO A 205 -17.75 -12.47 11.15
C PRO A 205 -17.15 -11.49 10.14
N GLN A 206 -16.46 -12.01 9.14
CA GLN A 206 -15.92 -11.21 8.04
C GLN A 206 -17.04 -10.85 7.05
N PRO A 207 -17.47 -9.57 6.95
CA PRO A 207 -18.54 -9.15 6.08
C PRO A 207 -18.10 -9.13 4.60
N MET A 208 -19.09 -9.07 3.71
CA MET A 208 -18.84 -8.94 2.27
C MET A 208 -18.01 -7.69 1.92
N THR A 209 -18.28 -6.58 2.58
CA THR A 209 -17.57 -5.30 2.36
C THR A 209 -16.08 -5.40 2.69
N GLU A 210 -15.71 -6.07 3.80
CA GLU A 210 -14.30 -6.33 4.14
C GLU A 210 -13.62 -7.20 3.08
N ARG A 211 -14.32 -8.23 2.61
CA ARG A 211 -13.78 -9.13 1.56
C ARG A 211 -13.57 -8.41 0.24
N ALA A 212 -14.49 -7.52 -0.13
CA ALA A 212 -14.44 -6.74 -1.36
C ALA A 212 -13.32 -5.69 -1.32
N GLU A 213 -13.29 -4.86 -0.28
CA GLU A 213 -12.35 -3.75 -0.15
C GLU A 213 -10.98 -4.19 0.41
N LYS A 214 -10.87 -5.39 1.02
CA LYS A 214 -9.69 -5.85 1.78
C LYS A 214 -9.31 -4.85 2.89
N LEU A 215 -10.32 -4.39 3.63
CA LEU A 215 -10.22 -3.40 4.70
C LEU A 215 -10.81 -3.97 6.00
N GLU A 216 -9.95 -4.39 6.93
CA GLU A 216 -10.33 -5.06 8.18
C GLU A 216 -11.28 -4.23 9.07
N GLN A 217 -11.16 -2.90 9.06
CA GLN A 217 -12.00 -2.00 9.86
C GLN A 217 -13.48 -2.04 9.45
N LEU A 218 -13.81 -2.48 8.25
CA LEU A 218 -15.19 -2.64 7.81
C LEU A 218 -15.93 -3.72 8.61
N ARG A 219 -15.22 -4.69 9.19
CA ARG A 219 -15.77 -5.69 10.11
C ARG A 219 -16.34 -5.05 11.36
N LEU A 220 -15.65 -4.04 11.88
CA LEU A 220 -16.08 -3.30 13.07
C LEU A 220 -17.34 -2.50 12.78
N LEU A 221 -17.39 -1.77 11.66
CA LEU A 221 -18.59 -1.04 11.23
C LEU A 221 -19.78 -1.97 10.99
N ALA A 222 -19.56 -3.12 10.34
CA ALA A 222 -20.60 -4.12 10.10
C ALA A 222 -21.15 -4.74 11.40
N ALA A 223 -20.31 -4.79 12.46
CA ALA A 223 -20.72 -5.20 13.80
C ALA A 223 -21.42 -4.09 14.61
N GLY A 224 -21.69 -2.92 14.03
CA GLY A 224 -22.30 -1.77 14.68
C GLY A 224 -21.40 -1.04 15.68
N LEU A 225 -20.07 -1.26 15.60
CA LEU A 225 -19.12 -0.58 16.47
C LEU A 225 -18.76 0.80 15.88
N ARG A 226 -18.78 1.82 16.75
CA ARG A 226 -18.40 3.17 16.37
C ARG A 226 -16.88 3.29 16.24
N ILE A 227 -16.42 3.82 15.11
CA ILE A 227 -15.01 4.16 14.86
C ILE A 227 -14.92 5.68 14.79
N ARG A 228 -14.27 6.32 15.75
CA ARG A 228 -14.00 7.76 15.75
C ARG A 228 -12.69 8.03 15.01
N ALA A 229 -12.73 8.85 13.95
CA ALA A 229 -11.54 9.30 13.26
C ALA A 229 -11.13 10.70 13.73
N TYR A 230 -9.89 10.84 14.19
CA TYR A 230 -9.34 12.12 14.62
C TYR A 230 -8.51 12.71 13.48
N GLN A 231 -8.84 13.92 13.05
CA GLN A 231 -8.12 14.58 11.98
C GLN A 231 -6.76 15.09 12.46
N VAL A 232 -5.72 14.79 11.70
CA VAL A 232 -4.33 15.22 11.94
C VAL A 232 -3.77 15.94 10.72
N ALA A 233 -2.57 16.50 10.81
CA ALA A 233 -1.90 17.05 9.65
C ALA A 233 -1.42 15.89 8.73
N PRO A 234 -1.15 16.14 7.44
CA PRO A 234 -0.67 15.11 6.52
C PRO A 234 0.50 14.31 7.10
N THR A 235 0.41 12.99 7.05
CA THR A 235 1.43 12.07 7.58
C THR A 235 2.50 11.79 6.53
N GLY A 236 3.70 11.42 6.98
CA GLY A 236 4.75 10.91 6.10
C GLY A 236 4.38 9.57 5.45
N PRO A 237 5.12 9.13 4.43
CA PRO A 237 4.92 7.82 3.83
C PRO A 237 5.31 6.68 4.77
N GLY A 238 4.51 5.63 4.80
CA GLY A 238 4.90 4.34 5.36
C GLY A 238 5.92 3.62 4.45
N VAL A 239 6.57 2.59 5.00
CA VAL A 239 7.57 1.80 4.27
C VAL A 239 6.99 0.46 3.89
N ASP A 240 6.66 0.25 2.61
CA ASP A 240 6.14 -1.02 2.10
C ASP A 240 7.05 -1.68 1.06
N THR A 241 7.81 -0.89 0.34
CA THR A 241 8.72 -1.34 -0.73
C THR A 241 10.13 -0.78 -0.51
N PRO A 242 11.15 -1.29 -1.22
CA PRO A 242 12.49 -0.72 -1.19
C PRO A 242 12.51 0.78 -1.57
N GLU A 243 11.67 1.20 -2.51
CA GLU A 243 11.57 2.61 -2.95
C GLU A 243 11.01 3.49 -1.84
N CYS A 244 9.99 2.99 -1.10
CA CYS A 244 9.46 3.68 0.08
C CYS A 244 10.54 3.84 1.15
N LEU A 245 11.38 2.79 1.36
CA LEU A 245 12.48 2.83 2.32
C LEU A 245 13.51 3.91 1.96
N GLU A 246 13.93 3.98 0.69
CA GLU A 246 14.87 5.01 0.24
C GLU A 246 14.29 6.42 0.38
N ARG A 247 13.02 6.57 0.09
CA ARG A 247 12.32 7.84 0.27
C ARG A 247 12.31 8.27 1.74
N VAL A 248 12.01 7.36 2.66
CA VAL A 248 12.03 7.66 4.10
C VAL A 248 13.44 7.95 4.59
N ARG A 249 14.47 7.21 4.14
CA ARG A 249 15.88 7.49 4.44
C ARG A 249 16.24 8.92 4.07
N ALA A 250 15.95 9.30 2.85
CA ALA A 250 16.27 10.63 2.36
C ALA A 250 15.54 11.74 3.14
N LEU A 251 14.25 11.54 3.48
CA LEU A 251 13.51 12.49 4.32
C LEU A 251 14.11 12.64 5.72
N MET A 252 14.56 11.54 6.34
CA MET A 252 15.15 11.57 7.67
C MET A 252 16.57 12.16 7.71
N GLU A 253 17.29 12.05 6.60
CA GLU A 253 18.62 12.67 6.43
C GLU A 253 18.54 14.14 5.97
N GLY A 254 17.34 14.69 5.84
CA GLY A 254 17.13 16.05 5.34
C GLY A 254 17.56 16.26 3.88
N ARG A 255 17.72 15.15 3.14
CA ARG A 255 17.97 15.21 1.71
C ARG A 255 16.66 15.55 0.99
N GLU A 256 16.71 16.50 0.06
CA GLU A 256 15.58 16.72 -0.84
C GLU A 256 15.32 15.39 -1.58
N VAL A 257 14.23 14.73 -1.23
CA VAL A 257 13.67 13.71 -2.11
C VAL A 257 13.01 14.51 -3.22
N ALA A 258 13.58 14.47 -4.40
CA ALA A 258 12.79 14.77 -5.58
C ALA A 258 11.60 13.80 -5.52
N VAL A 259 10.46 14.29 -5.01
CA VAL A 259 9.19 13.57 -5.13
C VAL A 259 8.95 13.55 -6.62
N GLN A 260 9.41 12.48 -7.28
CA GLN A 260 8.91 12.19 -8.61
C GLN A 260 7.41 11.93 -8.39
N ALA A 261 6.62 12.98 -8.55
CA ALA A 261 5.18 12.83 -8.65
C ALA A 261 4.93 11.72 -9.66
N ALA A 262 4.02 10.79 -9.35
CA ALA A 262 3.62 9.82 -10.35
C ALA A 262 3.31 10.60 -11.64
N PRO A 263 3.86 10.19 -12.78
CA PRO A 263 3.70 10.94 -14.01
C PRO A 263 2.21 11.11 -14.30
N SER A 264 1.82 12.30 -14.70
CA SER A 264 0.48 12.54 -15.20
C SER A 264 0.37 12.03 -16.66
N LEU A 265 -0.84 11.81 -17.14
CA LEU A 265 -1.04 11.50 -18.57
C LEU A 265 -0.44 12.55 -19.49
N ALA A 266 -0.36 13.81 -19.04
CA ALA A 266 0.23 14.91 -19.80
C ALA A 266 1.76 14.80 -19.95
N ASP A 267 2.42 14.02 -19.11
CA ASP A 267 3.88 13.81 -19.15
C ASP A 267 4.29 12.70 -20.12
N ILE A 268 3.33 11.86 -20.52
CA ILE A 268 3.61 10.70 -21.38
C ILE A 268 4.02 11.13 -22.78
N ARG A 269 5.10 10.52 -23.27
CA ARG A 269 5.70 10.72 -24.59
C ARG A 269 5.84 9.41 -25.38
N LEU A 270 5.72 8.26 -24.69
CA LEU A 270 5.76 6.94 -25.28
C LEU A 270 4.68 6.06 -24.67
N VAL A 271 3.91 5.38 -25.52
CA VAL A 271 2.99 4.30 -25.13
C VAL A 271 3.53 3.00 -25.70
N ILE A 272 3.85 2.04 -24.84
CA ILE A 272 4.23 0.67 -25.22
C ILE A 272 3.00 -0.20 -25.04
N THR A 273 2.58 -0.90 -26.10
CA THR A 273 1.41 -1.78 -26.03
C THR A 273 1.81 -3.21 -26.34
N ASP A 274 1.30 -4.17 -25.52
CA ASP A 274 1.25 -5.56 -25.91
C ASP A 274 0.24 -5.75 -27.05
N VAL A 275 0.13 -6.97 -27.57
CA VAL A 275 -0.67 -7.27 -28.77
C VAL A 275 -1.77 -8.27 -28.47
N ASP A 276 -1.40 -9.47 -28.02
CA ASP A 276 -2.34 -10.58 -27.86
C ASP A 276 -3.12 -10.37 -26.55
N GLY A 277 -4.42 -10.12 -26.63
CA GLY A 277 -5.27 -9.72 -25.52
C GLY A 277 -5.43 -8.20 -25.37
N VAL A 278 -4.55 -7.37 -25.95
CA VAL A 278 -4.63 -5.90 -25.91
C VAL A 278 -5.14 -5.31 -27.22
N LEU A 279 -4.42 -5.56 -28.32
CA LEU A 279 -4.78 -5.10 -29.68
C LEU A 279 -5.61 -6.11 -30.44
N THR A 280 -5.67 -7.34 -29.94
CA THR A 280 -6.51 -8.45 -30.42
C THR A 280 -7.37 -8.97 -29.28
N ASP A 281 -8.27 -9.87 -29.59
CA ASP A 281 -9.10 -10.59 -28.61
C ASP A 281 -8.38 -11.82 -27.98
N GLY A 282 -7.06 -11.93 -28.13
CA GLY A 282 -6.25 -13.06 -27.67
C GLY A 282 -6.45 -14.34 -28.49
N GLY A 283 -7.35 -14.37 -29.44
CA GLY A 283 -7.61 -15.53 -30.31
C GLY A 283 -6.45 -15.79 -31.28
N LEU A 284 -6.04 -17.05 -31.39
CA LEU A 284 -4.98 -17.49 -32.28
C LEU A 284 -5.55 -18.36 -33.37
N PHE A 285 -5.23 -18.03 -34.65
CA PHE A 285 -5.63 -18.81 -35.83
C PHE A 285 -4.39 -19.43 -36.47
N TYR A 286 -4.38 -20.76 -36.53
CA TYR A 286 -3.26 -21.55 -37.03
C TYR A 286 -3.65 -22.36 -38.28
N ASP A 287 -2.75 -22.44 -39.22
CA ASP A 287 -2.76 -23.45 -40.26
C ASP A 287 -1.51 -24.34 -40.19
N ALA A 288 -1.28 -25.18 -41.21
CA ALA A 288 -0.14 -26.10 -41.24
C ALA A 288 1.24 -25.38 -41.28
N THR A 289 1.28 -24.10 -41.57
CA THR A 289 2.50 -23.29 -41.63
C THR A 289 2.74 -22.44 -40.39
N GLY A 290 1.77 -22.36 -39.49
CA GLY A 290 1.84 -21.59 -38.24
C GLY A 290 0.69 -20.61 -38.07
N GLU A 291 0.93 -19.53 -37.32
CA GLU A 291 -0.06 -18.46 -37.13
C GLU A 291 -0.35 -17.76 -38.46
N CYS A 292 -1.61 -17.81 -38.91
CA CYS A 292 -2.01 -17.35 -40.23
C CYS A 292 -2.90 -16.10 -40.21
N LEU A 293 -3.58 -15.79 -39.12
CA LEU A 293 -4.50 -14.66 -39.01
C LEU A 293 -4.53 -14.06 -37.62
N LYS A 294 -4.64 -12.72 -37.54
CA LYS A 294 -4.97 -11.95 -36.35
C LYS A 294 -6.08 -10.96 -36.65
N ARG A 295 -7.01 -10.80 -35.71
CA ARG A 295 -8.08 -9.80 -35.82
C ARG A 295 -7.71 -8.56 -35.01
N PHE A 296 -7.54 -7.43 -35.71
CA PHE A 296 -7.29 -6.12 -35.09
C PHE A 296 -8.54 -5.25 -35.16
N HIS A 297 -8.72 -4.38 -34.17
CA HIS A 297 -9.80 -3.42 -34.19
C HIS A 297 -9.37 -2.11 -34.89
N VAL A 298 -10.26 -1.57 -35.74
CA VAL A 298 -9.96 -0.36 -36.51
C VAL A 298 -9.75 0.87 -35.66
N ARG A 299 -10.51 0.98 -34.55
CA ARG A 299 -10.43 2.12 -33.62
C ARG A 299 -9.08 2.19 -32.91
N ASP A 300 -8.47 1.07 -32.57
CA ASP A 300 -7.15 1.03 -31.93
C ASP A 300 -6.09 1.59 -32.88
N GLY A 301 -6.13 1.18 -34.13
CA GLY A 301 -5.23 1.76 -35.15
C GLY A 301 -5.43 3.27 -35.34
N LEU A 302 -6.67 3.75 -35.26
CA LEU A 302 -6.94 5.20 -35.30
C LEU A 302 -6.39 5.89 -34.05
N GLY A 303 -6.61 5.31 -32.84
CA GLY A 303 -6.10 5.84 -31.58
C GLY A 303 -4.58 5.97 -31.57
N MET A 304 -3.86 4.95 -32.06
CA MET A 304 -2.40 4.99 -32.20
C MET A 304 -1.94 6.12 -33.12
N LYS A 305 -2.61 6.31 -34.26
CA LYS A 305 -2.30 7.41 -35.20
C LYS A 305 -2.56 8.79 -34.59
N LEU A 306 -3.61 8.93 -33.81
CA LEU A 306 -3.91 10.19 -33.09
C LEU A 306 -2.86 10.49 -32.02
N LEU A 307 -2.38 9.49 -31.29
CA LEU A 307 -1.27 9.64 -30.34
C LEU A 307 0.00 10.11 -31.07
N GLU A 308 0.40 9.45 -32.11
CA GLU A 308 1.58 9.86 -32.94
C GLU A 308 1.43 11.31 -33.45
N GLN A 309 0.26 11.69 -33.92
CA GLN A 309 -0.02 13.06 -34.38
C GLN A 309 0.04 14.09 -33.23
N SER A 310 -0.27 13.69 -32.00
CA SER A 310 -0.18 14.56 -30.84
C SER A 310 1.24 14.64 -30.25
N GLY A 311 2.21 13.92 -30.85
CA GLY A 311 3.60 13.89 -30.37
C GLY A 311 3.89 12.82 -29.33
N VAL A 312 2.93 11.91 -29.05
CA VAL A 312 3.14 10.74 -28.19
C VAL A 312 3.45 9.54 -29.09
N ARG A 313 4.68 9.04 -29.01
CA ARG A 313 5.11 7.86 -29.82
C ARG A 313 4.40 6.60 -29.34
N VAL A 314 4.16 5.68 -30.29
CA VAL A 314 3.58 4.37 -30.00
C VAL A 314 4.56 3.28 -30.36
N ALA A 315 4.82 2.37 -29.43
CA ALA A 315 5.65 1.18 -29.62
C ALA A 315 4.83 -0.08 -29.43
N VAL A 316 5.08 -1.07 -30.29
CA VAL A 316 4.47 -2.41 -30.17
C VAL A 316 5.49 -3.38 -29.63
N LEU A 317 5.12 -4.10 -28.57
CA LEU A 317 5.96 -5.08 -27.87
C LEU A 317 5.21 -6.41 -27.78
N SER A 318 5.70 -7.46 -28.44
CA SER A 318 5.05 -8.78 -28.41
C SER A 318 6.03 -9.90 -28.08
N GLY A 319 5.57 -10.84 -27.24
CA GLY A 319 6.27 -12.10 -26.97
C GLY A 319 6.30 -13.05 -28.17
N ARG A 320 5.47 -12.81 -29.19
CA ARG A 320 5.38 -13.61 -30.43
C ARG A 320 6.03 -12.89 -31.58
N ASP A 321 6.71 -13.66 -32.42
CA ASP A 321 7.18 -13.20 -33.73
C ASP A 321 6.12 -13.56 -34.78
N SER A 322 5.40 -12.55 -35.27
CA SER A 322 4.25 -12.73 -36.16
C SER A 322 4.39 -11.84 -37.40
N ALA A 323 4.48 -12.46 -38.57
CA ALA A 323 4.53 -11.76 -39.84
C ALA A 323 3.25 -10.92 -40.10
N VAL A 324 2.10 -11.39 -39.63
CA VAL A 324 0.81 -10.68 -39.68
C VAL A 324 0.85 -9.39 -38.87
N LEU A 325 1.44 -9.46 -37.69
CA LEU A 325 1.63 -8.29 -36.84
C LEU A 325 2.62 -7.30 -37.42
N GLY A 326 3.76 -7.78 -37.96
CA GLY A 326 4.74 -6.92 -38.65
C GLY A 326 4.12 -6.13 -39.80
N LYS A 327 3.24 -6.78 -40.60
CA LYS A 327 2.49 -6.10 -41.62
C LYS A 327 1.54 -5.03 -41.09
N ARG A 328 0.79 -5.32 -40.00
CA ARG A 328 -0.11 -4.37 -39.35
C ARG A 328 0.62 -3.14 -38.83
N VAL A 329 1.77 -3.33 -38.16
CA VAL A 329 2.64 -2.26 -37.67
C VAL A 329 3.11 -1.36 -38.83
N ALA A 330 3.54 -1.97 -39.94
CA ALA A 330 3.94 -1.23 -41.14
C ALA A 330 2.78 -0.44 -41.77
N ASP A 331 1.58 -1.03 -41.88
CA ASP A 331 0.38 -0.36 -42.40
C ASP A 331 -0.04 0.85 -41.50
N LEU A 332 0.23 0.79 -40.20
CA LEU A 332 -0.01 1.90 -39.29
C LEU A 332 1.10 2.96 -39.32
N GLY A 333 2.26 2.64 -39.87
CA GLY A 333 3.42 3.54 -39.94
C GLY A 333 4.14 3.70 -38.59
N LEU A 334 4.02 2.72 -37.66
CA LEU A 334 4.68 2.78 -36.38
C LEU A 334 6.16 2.44 -36.51
N GLY A 335 7.02 3.33 -36.01
CA GLY A 335 8.48 3.21 -36.12
C GLY A 335 9.13 2.36 -35.03
N LEU A 336 8.43 2.02 -33.95
CA LEU A 336 8.94 1.27 -32.79
C LEU A 336 8.18 -0.05 -32.66
N CYS A 337 8.91 -1.16 -32.84
CA CYS A 337 8.32 -2.49 -32.72
C CYS A 337 9.37 -3.52 -32.33
N LEU A 338 9.10 -4.32 -31.31
CA LEU A 338 9.92 -5.47 -30.91
C LEU A 338 9.02 -6.71 -30.84
N LEU A 339 9.33 -7.72 -31.65
CA LEU A 339 8.60 -8.99 -31.73
C LEU A 339 9.46 -10.15 -31.22
N GLY A 340 8.83 -11.24 -30.78
CA GLY A 340 9.50 -12.43 -30.29
C GLY A 340 10.28 -12.21 -28.97
N VAL A 341 9.88 -11.23 -28.18
CA VAL A 341 10.60 -10.80 -26.97
C VAL A 341 10.29 -11.73 -25.80
N LYS A 342 11.33 -12.21 -25.12
CA LYS A 342 11.19 -13.02 -23.90
C LYS A 342 11.33 -12.18 -22.63
N ASP A 343 12.20 -11.16 -22.63
CA ASP A 343 12.39 -10.23 -21.52
C ASP A 343 11.73 -8.88 -21.83
N LYS A 344 10.47 -8.73 -21.40
CA LYS A 344 9.70 -7.51 -21.66
C LYS A 344 10.28 -6.28 -20.94
N ALA A 345 10.94 -6.46 -19.76
CA ALA A 345 11.58 -5.35 -19.07
C ALA A 345 12.78 -4.78 -19.86
N ALA A 346 13.65 -5.66 -20.36
CA ALA A 346 14.77 -5.25 -21.19
C ALA A 346 14.31 -4.59 -22.50
N ALA A 347 13.26 -5.14 -23.11
CA ALA A 347 12.68 -4.57 -24.32
C ALA A 347 12.06 -3.18 -24.11
N CYS A 348 11.37 -2.96 -22.98
CA CYS A 348 10.87 -1.63 -22.62
C CYS A 348 12.00 -0.61 -22.52
N ARG A 349 13.12 -0.96 -21.86
CA ARG A 349 14.29 -0.07 -21.80
C ARG A 349 14.84 0.26 -23.18
N THR A 350 14.97 -0.73 -24.05
CA THR A 350 15.40 -0.52 -25.43
C THR A 350 14.47 0.42 -26.20
N LEU A 351 13.15 0.25 -26.06
CA LEU A 351 12.15 1.11 -26.71
C LEU A 351 12.21 2.55 -26.17
N MET A 352 12.40 2.71 -24.85
CA MET A 352 12.59 4.03 -24.25
C MET A 352 13.86 4.73 -24.74
N GLU A 353 14.97 3.99 -24.85
CA GLU A 353 16.23 4.51 -25.44
C GLU A 353 16.05 4.95 -26.88
N GLN A 354 15.42 4.13 -27.73
CA GLN A 354 15.12 4.45 -29.13
C GLN A 354 14.17 5.64 -29.26
N ALA A 355 13.27 5.79 -28.30
CA ALA A 355 12.34 6.92 -28.26
C ALA A 355 12.98 8.19 -27.67
N GLY A 356 14.10 8.09 -26.95
CA GLY A 356 14.74 9.21 -26.25
C GLY A 356 13.91 9.71 -25.06
N VAL A 357 13.20 8.81 -24.37
CA VAL A 357 12.31 9.14 -23.25
C VAL A 357 12.69 8.37 -21.98
N THR A 358 12.27 8.87 -20.83
CA THR A 358 12.48 8.22 -19.53
C THR A 358 11.34 7.28 -19.19
N ALA A 359 11.53 6.43 -18.18
CA ALA A 359 10.46 5.59 -17.61
C ALA A 359 9.23 6.41 -17.22
N LEU A 360 9.42 7.57 -16.58
CA LEU A 360 8.32 8.45 -16.17
C LEU A 360 7.54 9.08 -17.34
N GLN A 361 8.13 9.11 -18.52
CA GLN A 361 7.47 9.58 -19.74
C GLN A 361 6.86 8.44 -20.56
N THR A 362 6.87 7.23 -20.01
CA THR A 362 6.42 6.01 -20.69
C THR A 362 5.24 5.39 -20.00
N ALA A 363 4.21 5.07 -20.78
CA ALA A 363 3.08 4.24 -20.36
C ALA A 363 3.16 2.86 -21.02
N CYS A 364 2.77 1.82 -20.28
CA CYS A 364 2.67 0.46 -20.80
C CYS A 364 1.23 -0.05 -20.72
N VAL A 365 0.76 -0.78 -21.74
CA VAL A 365 -0.56 -1.43 -21.77
C VAL A 365 -0.34 -2.93 -21.97
N GLY A 366 -0.97 -3.75 -21.14
CA GLY A 366 -0.87 -5.22 -21.18
C GLY A 366 -2.14 -5.89 -20.66
N ASP A 367 -2.19 -7.22 -20.73
CA ASP A 367 -3.34 -8.03 -20.33
C ASP A 367 -2.99 -9.18 -19.38
N ASP A 368 -1.73 -9.61 -19.26
CA ASP A 368 -1.39 -10.84 -18.53
C ASP A 368 -0.16 -10.63 -17.59
N SER A 369 0.09 -11.63 -16.75
CA SER A 369 1.23 -11.69 -15.80
C SER A 369 2.59 -11.56 -16.48
N ILE A 370 2.71 -11.94 -17.75
CA ILE A 370 3.93 -11.76 -18.55
C ILE A 370 4.27 -10.28 -18.81
N ASP A 371 3.30 -9.36 -18.61
CA ASP A 371 3.48 -7.91 -18.74
C ASP A 371 3.97 -7.23 -17.47
N LEU A 372 3.88 -7.89 -16.31
CA LEU A 372 4.29 -7.30 -15.04
C LEU A 372 5.72 -6.73 -15.04
N PRO A 373 6.74 -7.39 -15.68
CA PRO A 373 8.07 -6.80 -15.80
C PRO A 373 8.12 -5.53 -16.65
N ALA A 374 7.27 -5.42 -17.68
CA ALA A 374 7.12 -4.19 -18.48
C ALA A 374 6.44 -3.09 -17.65
N PHE A 375 5.38 -3.42 -16.92
CA PHE A 375 4.69 -2.49 -16.02
C PHE A 375 5.63 -1.90 -14.98
N ALA A 376 6.46 -2.73 -14.35
CA ALA A 376 7.45 -2.28 -13.38
C ALA A 376 8.56 -1.38 -13.97
N SER A 377 8.71 -1.37 -15.31
CA SER A 377 9.74 -0.58 -16.00
C SER A 377 9.23 0.78 -16.49
N CYS A 378 7.93 1.04 -16.42
CA CYS A 378 7.28 2.24 -16.96
C CYS A 378 6.68 3.11 -15.84
N GLY A 379 6.49 4.40 -16.13
CA GLY A 379 5.94 5.36 -15.17
C GLY A 379 4.44 5.19 -14.95
N LEU A 380 3.70 4.80 -16.01
CA LEU A 380 2.29 4.43 -15.92
C LEU A 380 2.07 3.04 -16.53
N SER A 381 1.12 2.31 -15.96
CA SER A 381 0.75 0.97 -16.44
C SER A 381 -0.76 0.85 -16.49
N PHE A 382 -1.25 0.26 -17.57
CA PHE A 382 -2.67 0.04 -17.81
C PHE A 382 -2.91 -1.43 -18.13
N ALA A 383 -3.84 -2.04 -17.45
CA ALA A 383 -4.39 -3.33 -17.83
C ALA A 383 -5.70 -3.13 -18.60
N VAL A 384 -5.96 -3.98 -19.59
CA VAL A 384 -7.26 -4.01 -20.28
C VAL A 384 -8.35 -4.48 -19.33
N ALA A 385 -9.62 -4.17 -19.67
CA ALA A 385 -10.74 -4.38 -18.75
C ALA A 385 -11.02 -5.86 -18.41
N ASP A 386 -10.61 -6.78 -19.26
CA ASP A 386 -10.73 -8.22 -19.14
C ASP A 386 -9.43 -8.93 -18.75
N ALA A 387 -8.41 -8.17 -18.34
CA ALA A 387 -7.18 -8.73 -17.78
C ALA A 387 -7.48 -9.51 -16.48
N PRO A 388 -6.82 -10.66 -16.26
CA PRO A 388 -6.97 -11.43 -15.02
C PRO A 388 -6.58 -10.61 -13.78
N GLU A 389 -7.30 -10.78 -12.67
CA GLU A 389 -6.92 -10.26 -11.36
C GLU A 389 -5.84 -11.18 -10.76
N TYR A 390 -4.62 -10.67 -10.55
CA TYR A 390 -3.51 -11.39 -9.91
C TYR A 390 -3.18 -10.84 -8.52
#